data_3ac7f6a1d476de4aea7c775a066192b5
#
_entry.id   3ac7f6a1d476de4aea7c775a066192b5
#
_cell.length_a   1.000
_cell.length_b   1.000
_cell.length_c   1.000
_cell.angle_alpha   90.00
_cell.angle_beta   90.00
_cell.angle_gamma   90.00
#
_symmetry.space_group_name_H-M   'P 1'
#
loop_
_entity.id
_entity.type
_entity.pdbx_description
1 polymer ?
#
loop_
_entity_poly.entity_id
_entity_poly.type
_entity_poly.pdbx_seq_one_letter_code
_entity_poly.pdbx_strand_id
1 'polypeptide(L)'
;MTSTQSRTLSMLVDGEWAPAASGATAETVSPATGEVIGAVPQGDRSDAQRAIAAANRAFEGWSRMTAFERAAKMHAVGDVIERRRDDLARTLTLDQGKPLASEAYDEVDELVEYWRMAAEDAKRLGGELPNSFSPNKRVLLVRRARGVVGVITPWNWPYTMPAELLAPALACGNTVVWTPAPTTSVCAVALAECMAEADLPPGVVNLVTGPGAEVGDEIARNPGTRAVAFIGSTPTGRMVASAAAGKAVVIEMGGNGPVVVMDDADIDKAVEATVAACFLCAGQSCTAGERLLVH
;
A
#
# COMPACT_ATOMS: atom_id res chain seq x y z
N MET A 1 23.82 8.75 -21.63
CA MET A 1 23.81 7.78 -20.52
C MET A 1 24.26 8.55 -19.29
N THR A 2 23.35 9.11 -18.52
CA THR A 2 23.65 9.75 -17.23
C THR A 2 23.89 8.63 -16.24
N SER A 3 25.07 8.59 -15.62
CA SER A 3 25.41 7.64 -14.56
C SER A 3 24.37 7.77 -13.44
N THR A 4 23.57 6.74 -13.25
CA THR A 4 22.65 6.63 -12.10
C THR A 4 23.57 6.50 -10.87
N GLN A 5 23.87 7.61 -10.20
CA GLN A 5 24.54 7.53 -8.89
C GLN A 5 23.62 6.72 -7.99
N SER A 6 24.10 5.61 -7.46
CA SER A 6 23.42 4.79 -6.48
C SER A 6 22.95 5.67 -5.31
N ARG A 7 21.65 5.92 -5.22
CA ARG A 7 21.06 6.78 -4.18
C ARG A 7 20.93 5.97 -2.90
N THR A 8 21.48 6.47 -1.80
CA THR A 8 21.13 5.94 -0.47
C THR A 8 19.77 6.47 -0.07
N LEU A 9 18.83 5.55 0.15
CA LEU A 9 17.46 5.87 0.53
C LEU A 9 17.33 5.97 2.05
N SER A 10 16.17 6.46 2.51
CA SER A 10 15.86 6.62 3.94
C SER A 10 14.45 6.12 4.23
N MET A 11 14.20 5.74 5.46
CA MET A 11 12.86 5.51 6.00
C MET A 11 12.21 6.84 6.36
N LEU A 12 10.88 6.91 6.37
CA LEU A 12 10.12 8.06 6.85
C LEU A 12 9.49 7.72 8.21
N VAL A 13 9.96 8.35 9.27
CA VAL A 13 9.43 8.13 10.63
C VAL A 13 9.20 9.47 11.31
N ASP A 14 8.00 9.70 11.79
CA ASP A 14 7.59 10.94 12.48
C ASP A 14 7.80 12.23 11.64
N GLY A 15 7.65 12.11 10.32
CA GLY A 15 7.87 13.21 9.36
C GLY A 15 9.34 13.43 8.98
N GLU A 16 10.27 12.66 9.51
CA GLU A 16 11.71 12.79 9.25
C GLU A 16 12.24 11.61 8.44
N TRP A 17 13.13 11.91 7.51
CA TRP A 17 13.87 10.92 6.74
C TRP A 17 15.09 10.45 7.52
N ALA A 18 15.13 9.16 7.87
CA ALA A 18 16.18 8.59 8.71
C ALA A 18 16.71 7.26 8.15
N PRO A 19 17.99 6.92 8.41
CA PRO A 19 18.51 5.57 8.17
C PRO A 19 17.91 4.57 9.17
N ALA A 20 18.19 3.28 8.97
CA ALA A 20 17.96 2.28 10.00
C ALA A 20 18.77 2.58 11.27
N ALA A 21 18.25 2.26 12.46
CA ALA A 21 18.94 2.49 13.72
C ALA A 21 20.31 1.79 13.79
N SER A 22 20.43 0.64 13.14
CA SER A 22 21.68 -0.11 12.99
C SER A 22 22.67 0.52 11.99
N GLY A 23 22.23 1.44 11.13
CA GLY A 23 22.96 1.93 9.97
C GLY A 23 23.08 0.92 8.82
N ALA A 24 22.49 -0.27 8.95
CA ALA A 24 22.54 -1.30 7.92
C ALA A 24 21.74 -0.91 6.67
N THR A 25 22.28 -1.24 5.50
CA THR A 25 21.62 -1.07 4.20
C THR A 25 21.72 -2.34 3.37
N ALA A 26 20.82 -2.53 2.41
CA ALA A 26 20.94 -3.53 1.37
C ALA A 26 20.87 -2.86 0.00
N GLU A 27 21.64 -3.37 -0.94
CA GLU A 27 21.56 -2.93 -2.33
C GLU A 27 20.26 -3.44 -2.94
N THR A 28 19.62 -2.60 -3.76
CA THR A 28 18.53 -2.99 -4.65
C THR A 28 19.01 -2.92 -6.08
N VAL A 29 18.60 -3.87 -6.90
CA VAL A 29 19.06 -4.04 -8.27
C VAL A 29 17.89 -4.02 -9.23
N SER A 30 18.08 -3.44 -10.41
CA SER A 30 17.10 -3.53 -11.48
C SER A 30 16.97 -4.98 -11.97
N PRO A 31 15.77 -5.56 -12.00
CA PRO A 31 15.56 -6.91 -12.49
C PRO A 31 15.85 -7.06 -14.00
N ALA A 32 15.81 -5.95 -14.74
CA ALA A 32 16.07 -5.94 -16.18
C ALA A 32 17.56 -5.92 -16.53
N THR A 33 18.39 -5.23 -15.74
CA THR A 33 19.82 -5.02 -16.07
C THR A 33 20.77 -5.66 -15.07
N GLY A 34 20.31 -5.96 -13.84
CA GLY A 34 21.17 -6.41 -12.74
C GLY A 34 22.02 -5.28 -12.14
N GLU A 35 21.86 -4.05 -12.60
CA GLU A 35 22.60 -2.91 -12.06
C GLU A 35 22.04 -2.45 -10.71
N VAL A 36 22.92 -2.01 -9.81
CA VAL A 36 22.50 -1.43 -8.52
C VAL A 36 21.83 -0.07 -8.78
N ILE A 37 20.59 0.07 -8.33
CA ILE A 37 19.80 1.29 -8.48
C ILE A 37 19.66 2.09 -7.19
N GLY A 38 20.00 1.51 -6.05
CA GLY A 38 19.96 2.18 -4.76
C GLY A 38 20.45 1.31 -3.61
N ALA A 39 20.65 1.94 -2.44
CA ALA A 39 20.86 1.28 -1.17
C ALA A 39 19.70 1.63 -0.23
N VAL A 40 19.00 0.62 0.28
CA VAL A 40 17.79 0.74 1.10
C VAL A 40 18.11 0.42 2.56
N PRO A 41 17.67 1.22 3.54
CA PRO A 41 17.85 0.92 4.95
C PRO A 41 17.27 -0.45 5.31
N GLN A 42 18.01 -1.22 6.10
CA GLN A 42 17.57 -2.48 6.68
C GLN A 42 17.13 -2.23 8.12
N GLY A 43 15.89 -1.75 8.27
CA GLY A 43 15.24 -1.56 9.56
C GLY A 43 15.01 -2.87 10.29
N ASP A 44 14.87 -2.78 11.57
CA ASP A 44 14.63 -3.89 12.50
C ASP A 44 13.36 -3.66 13.35
N ARG A 45 13.17 -4.51 14.36
CA ARG A 45 12.05 -4.39 15.30
C ARG A 45 12.03 -3.04 16.02
N SER A 46 13.17 -2.47 16.35
CA SER A 46 13.26 -1.19 17.08
C SER A 46 12.81 -0.03 16.20
N ASP A 47 13.11 -0.06 14.89
CA ASP A 47 12.64 0.92 13.93
C ASP A 47 11.11 0.86 13.77
N ALA A 48 10.55 -0.35 13.67
CA ALA A 48 9.10 -0.55 13.64
C ALA A 48 8.42 -0.03 14.92
N GLN A 49 8.99 -0.28 16.08
CA GLN A 49 8.48 0.21 17.37
C GLN A 49 8.50 1.74 17.44
N ARG A 50 9.56 2.40 16.97
CA ARG A 50 9.63 3.86 16.88
C ARG A 50 8.55 4.44 15.97
N ALA A 51 8.35 3.84 14.81
CA ALA A 51 7.32 4.23 13.86
C ALA A 51 5.90 4.05 14.43
N ILE A 52 5.64 2.93 15.12
CA ILE A 52 4.35 2.68 15.80
C ILE A 52 4.11 3.71 16.92
N ALA A 53 5.14 4.05 17.67
CA ALA A 53 5.05 5.08 18.71
C ALA A 53 4.74 6.46 18.10
N ALA A 54 5.38 6.84 17.00
CA ALA A 54 5.10 8.08 16.27
C ALA A 54 3.65 8.11 15.74
N ALA A 55 3.20 7.02 15.11
CA ALA A 55 1.84 6.90 14.61
C ALA A 55 0.78 7.03 15.72
N ASN A 56 1.05 6.45 16.91
CA ASN A 56 0.15 6.58 18.07
C ASN A 56 0.09 8.02 18.58
N ARG A 57 1.20 8.76 18.59
CA ARG A 57 1.20 10.18 18.98
C ARG A 57 0.40 11.05 18.00
N ALA A 58 0.55 10.82 16.71
CA ALA A 58 -0.12 11.56 15.67
C ALA A 58 -1.64 11.28 15.57
N PHE A 59 -2.07 10.11 16.05
CA PHE A 59 -3.45 9.62 15.89
C PHE A 59 -4.51 10.59 16.42
N GLU A 60 -4.32 11.15 17.59
CA GLU A 60 -5.34 12.02 18.21
C GLU A 60 -5.61 13.25 17.35
N GLY A 61 -4.55 13.94 16.88
CA GLY A 61 -4.69 15.11 16.03
C GLY A 61 -5.33 14.77 14.67
N TRP A 62 -4.85 13.71 14.03
CA TRP A 62 -5.34 13.28 12.73
C TRP A 62 -6.80 12.81 12.77
N SER A 63 -7.17 11.99 13.75
CA SER A 63 -8.53 11.44 13.87
C SER A 63 -9.59 12.50 14.22
N ARG A 64 -9.19 13.64 14.80
CA ARG A 64 -10.08 14.79 15.10
C ARG A 64 -10.32 15.71 13.90
N MET A 65 -9.50 15.63 12.86
CA MET A 65 -9.77 16.37 11.63
C MET A 65 -11.10 15.91 11.03
N THR A 66 -11.81 16.83 10.41
CA THR A 66 -13.05 16.48 9.68
C THR A 66 -12.73 15.60 8.47
N ALA A 67 -13.72 14.86 8.00
CA ALA A 67 -13.58 14.07 6.76
C ALA A 67 -13.18 14.94 5.55
N PHE A 68 -13.64 16.20 5.51
CA PHE A 68 -13.31 17.14 4.43
C PHE A 68 -11.86 17.61 4.47
N GLU A 69 -11.32 17.87 5.66
CA GLU A 69 -9.91 18.23 5.81
C GLU A 69 -8.99 17.06 5.43
N ARG A 70 -9.31 15.84 5.87
CA ARG A 70 -8.55 14.65 5.46
C ARG A 70 -8.68 14.38 3.96
N ALA A 71 -9.88 14.53 3.38
CA ALA A 71 -10.09 14.40 1.95
C ALA A 71 -9.23 15.38 1.15
N ALA A 72 -9.11 16.64 1.60
CA ALA A 72 -8.23 17.63 0.97
C ALA A 72 -6.76 17.17 0.97
N LYS A 73 -6.30 16.53 2.06
CA LYS A 73 -4.94 15.94 2.12
C LYS A 73 -4.78 14.76 1.17
N MET A 74 -5.79 13.89 1.04
CA MET A 74 -5.74 12.78 0.08
C MET A 74 -5.70 13.27 -1.37
N HIS A 75 -6.49 14.30 -1.72
CA HIS A 75 -6.40 14.96 -3.03
C HIS A 75 -5.01 15.54 -3.26
N ALA A 76 -4.42 16.22 -2.27
CA ALA A 76 -3.08 16.78 -2.40
C ALA A 76 -2.03 15.69 -2.68
N VAL A 77 -2.14 14.50 -2.08
CA VAL A 77 -1.27 13.37 -2.42
C VAL A 77 -1.47 12.94 -3.88
N GLY A 78 -2.73 12.79 -4.32
CA GLY A 78 -3.04 12.48 -5.72
C GLY A 78 -2.45 13.50 -6.70
N ASP A 79 -2.54 14.80 -6.39
CA ASP A 79 -1.99 15.87 -7.22
C ASP A 79 -0.45 15.84 -7.28
N VAL A 80 0.23 15.48 -6.18
CA VAL A 80 1.69 15.26 -6.18
C VAL A 80 2.07 14.08 -7.06
N ILE A 81 1.36 12.96 -6.94
CA ILE A 81 1.59 11.76 -7.74
C ILE A 81 1.42 12.08 -9.24
N GLU A 82 0.34 12.78 -9.61
CA GLU A 82 0.09 13.17 -10.99
C GLU A 82 1.21 14.07 -11.55
N ARG A 83 1.70 15.04 -10.78
CA ARG A 83 2.85 15.86 -11.18
C ARG A 83 4.14 15.07 -11.36
N ARG A 84 4.34 14.01 -10.56
CA ARG A 84 5.52 13.15 -10.59
C ARG A 84 5.34 11.89 -11.46
N ARG A 85 4.30 11.84 -12.27
CA ARG A 85 3.89 10.68 -13.09
C ARG A 85 5.05 10.04 -13.85
N ASP A 86 5.82 10.83 -14.59
CA ASP A 86 6.93 10.32 -15.39
C ASP A 86 8.08 9.76 -14.53
N ASP A 87 8.39 10.42 -13.43
CA ASP A 87 9.42 9.99 -12.49
C ASP A 87 9.03 8.67 -11.80
N LEU A 88 7.80 8.58 -11.34
CA LEU A 88 7.26 7.37 -10.70
C LEU A 88 7.18 6.18 -11.66
N ALA A 89 6.71 6.39 -12.90
CA ALA A 89 6.65 5.33 -13.90
C ALA A 89 8.05 4.80 -14.26
N ARG A 90 9.04 5.68 -14.40
CA ARG A 90 10.44 5.28 -14.64
C ARG A 90 11.04 4.54 -13.44
N THR A 91 10.76 5.01 -12.23
CA THR A 91 11.17 4.34 -10.98
C THR A 91 10.59 2.94 -10.92
N LEU A 92 9.30 2.78 -11.25
CA LEU A 92 8.62 1.48 -11.29
C LEU A 92 9.27 0.52 -12.29
N THR A 93 9.58 1.01 -13.49
CA THR A 93 10.29 0.20 -14.50
C THR A 93 11.67 -0.24 -14.01
N LEU A 94 12.41 0.64 -13.33
CA LEU A 94 13.75 0.31 -12.83
C LEU A 94 13.73 -0.65 -11.66
N ASP A 95 12.81 -0.49 -10.70
CA ASP A 95 12.77 -1.22 -9.43
C ASP A 95 12.02 -2.55 -9.53
N GLN A 96 10.90 -2.59 -10.29
CA GLN A 96 10.05 -3.78 -10.40
C GLN A 96 10.16 -4.48 -11.77
N GLY A 97 10.54 -3.75 -12.82
CA GLY A 97 10.72 -4.31 -14.16
C GLY A 97 9.51 -4.17 -15.08
N LYS A 98 8.43 -3.50 -14.66
CA LYS A 98 7.27 -3.27 -15.54
C LYS A 98 7.65 -2.49 -16.79
N PRO A 99 7.11 -2.87 -17.98
CA PRO A 99 7.29 -2.10 -19.19
C PRO A 99 6.75 -0.68 -19.02
N LEU A 100 7.60 0.32 -19.36
CA LEU A 100 7.28 1.73 -19.12
C LEU A 100 5.98 2.18 -19.81
N ALA A 101 5.84 1.82 -21.10
CA ALA A 101 4.77 2.33 -21.95
C ALA A 101 3.42 1.60 -21.78
N SER A 102 3.44 0.33 -21.43
CA SER A 102 2.24 -0.51 -21.41
C SER A 102 1.70 -0.86 -20.02
N GLU A 103 2.50 -0.63 -18.95
CA GLU A 103 2.07 -1.01 -17.61
C GLU A 103 2.46 0.01 -16.54
N ALA A 104 3.68 0.59 -16.59
CA ALA A 104 4.14 1.44 -15.52
C ALA A 104 3.36 2.77 -15.44
N TYR A 105 3.05 3.38 -16.57
CA TYR A 105 2.21 4.58 -16.60
C TYR A 105 0.78 4.28 -16.15
N ASP A 106 0.23 3.14 -16.54
CA ASP A 106 -1.14 2.76 -16.15
C ASP A 106 -1.23 2.54 -14.63
N GLU A 107 -0.22 1.90 -14.00
CA GLU A 107 -0.19 1.76 -12.55
C GLU A 107 -0.10 3.12 -11.82
N VAL A 108 0.64 4.09 -12.36
CA VAL A 108 0.71 5.42 -11.76
C VAL A 108 -0.59 6.19 -11.94
N ASP A 109 -1.25 6.06 -13.09
CA ASP A 109 -2.57 6.68 -13.32
C ASP A 109 -3.63 6.08 -12.37
N GLU A 110 -3.63 4.77 -12.19
CA GLU A 110 -4.49 4.07 -11.23
C GLU A 110 -4.17 4.50 -9.77
N LEU A 111 -2.89 4.69 -9.44
CA LEU A 111 -2.47 5.18 -8.14
C LEU A 111 -3.12 6.54 -7.81
N VAL A 112 -3.17 7.48 -8.75
CA VAL A 112 -3.84 8.78 -8.58
C VAL A 112 -5.32 8.58 -8.25
N GLU A 113 -6.00 7.67 -8.98
CA GLU A 113 -7.42 7.41 -8.78
C GLU A 113 -7.72 6.80 -7.40
N TYR A 114 -6.89 5.91 -6.87
CA TYR A 114 -7.09 5.36 -5.51
C TYR A 114 -7.06 6.45 -4.43
N TRP A 115 -6.14 7.40 -4.52
CA TRP A 115 -6.08 8.51 -3.56
C TRP A 115 -7.30 9.44 -3.69
N ARG A 116 -7.72 9.76 -4.92
CA ARG A 116 -8.91 10.59 -5.18
C ARG A 116 -10.19 9.89 -4.74
N MET A 117 -10.34 8.60 -5.01
CA MET A 117 -11.48 7.79 -4.59
C MET A 117 -11.60 7.74 -3.06
N ALA A 118 -10.50 7.47 -2.36
CA ALA A 118 -10.49 7.48 -0.89
C ALA A 118 -10.89 8.83 -0.30
N ALA A 119 -10.48 9.95 -0.93
CA ALA A 119 -10.90 11.29 -0.54
C ALA A 119 -12.42 11.47 -0.64
N GLU A 120 -13.02 11.02 -1.73
CA GLU A 120 -14.47 11.14 -1.93
C GLU A 120 -15.27 10.20 -1.02
N ASP A 121 -14.78 8.97 -0.80
CA ASP A 121 -15.41 8.01 0.09
C ASP A 121 -15.41 8.46 1.55
N ALA A 122 -14.32 9.10 2.00
CA ALA A 122 -14.27 9.66 3.35
C ALA A 122 -15.41 10.64 3.65
N LYS A 123 -15.76 11.49 2.67
CA LYS A 123 -16.86 12.47 2.80
C LYS A 123 -18.25 11.81 2.89
N ARG A 124 -18.40 10.61 2.37
CA ARG A 124 -19.66 9.86 2.30
C ARG A 124 -19.79 8.80 3.40
N LEU A 125 -18.73 8.55 4.17
CA LEU A 125 -18.73 7.56 5.24
C LEU A 125 -19.54 8.07 6.43
N GLY A 126 -20.87 7.82 6.40
CA GLY A 126 -21.83 8.22 7.42
C GLY A 126 -22.01 7.18 8.52
N GLY A 127 -22.92 7.50 9.43
CA GLY A 127 -23.48 6.56 10.42
C GLY A 127 -24.87 6.06 10.00
N GLU A 128 -25.50 5.27 10.88
CA GLU A 128 -26.82 4.69 10.66
C GLU A 128 -27.73 4.93 11.84
N LEU A 129 -29.04 4.98 11.58
CA LEU A 129 -30.11 5.05 12.59
C LEU A 129 -31.00 3.80 12.44
N PRO A 130 -30.54 2.61 12.89
CA PRO A 130 -31.36 1.40 12.78
C PRO A 130 -32.60 1.47 13.70
N ASN A 131 -33.67 0.79 13.28
CA ASN A 131 -34.87 0.67 14.05
C ASN A 131 -34.61 -0.03 15.39
N SER A 132 -35.37 0.35 16.42
CA SER A 132 -35.35 -0.28 17.74
C SER A 132 -36.67 -0.99 18.02
N PHE A 133 -36.65 -2.09 18.73
CA PHE A 133 -37.84 -2.76 19.26
C PHE A 133 -38.58 -1.93 20.31
N SER A 134 -37.92 -0.99 20.96
CA SER A 134 -38.52 -0.13 21.97
C SER A 134 -38.91 1.23 21.37
N PRO A 135 -40.12 1.72 21.53
CA PRO A 135 -40.54 3.01 21.02
C PRO A 135 -39.82 4.19 21.65
N ASN A 136 -39.26 3.99 22.86
CA ASN A 136 -38.55 5.02 23.63
C ASN A 136 -37.04 4.98 23.44
N LYS A 137 -36.52 4.13 22.55
CA LYS A 137 -35.10 3.96 22.30
C LYS A 137 -34.73 4.44 20.88
N ARG A 138 -33.63 5.17 20.77
CA ARG A 138 -32.97 5.47 19.51
C ARG A 138 -31.59 4.83 19.52
N VAL A 139 -31.23 4.23 18.38
CA VAL A 139 -29.91 3.61 18.18
C VAL A 139 -29.18 4.44 17.15
N LEU A 140 -27.96 4.87 17.47
CA LEU A 140 -27.06 5.55 16.56
C LEU A 140 -25.81 4.68 16.39
N LEU A 141 -25.49 4.34 15.15
CA LEU A 141 -24.26 3.67 14.79
C LEU A 141 -23.29 4.71 14.26
N VAL A 142 -22.19 4.94 14.98
CA VAL A 142 -21.20 5.94 14.63
C VAL A 142 -19.89 5.25 14.27
N ARG A 143 -19.34 5.57 13.09
CA ARG A 143 -18.04 5.06 12.65
C ARG A 143 -16.93 5.87 13.28
N ARG A 144 -15.86 5.19 13.77
CA ARG A 144 -14.70 5.84 14.36
C ARG A 144 -13.42 5.19 13.84
N ALA A 145 -12.38 6.01 13.69
CA ALA A 145 -11.03 5.52 13.41
C ALA A 145 -10.57 4.56 14.52
N ARG A 146 -9.86 3.51 14.14
CA ARG A 146 -9.40 2.45 15.07
C ARG A 146 -8.12 2.81 15.81
N GLY A 147 -7.25 3.59 15.18
CA GLY A 147 -5.93 3.90 15.69
C GLY A 147 -4.85 3.68 14.62
N VAL A 148 -3.72 3.11 15.01
CA VAL A 148 -2.65 2.78 14.08
C VAL A 148 -2.99 1.53 13.28
N VAL A 149 -2.89 1.62 11.95
CA VAL A 149 -3.00 0.49 11.02
C VAL A 149 -1.60 0.10 10.56
N GLY A 150 -1.22 -1.13 10.81
CA GLY A 150 -0.02 -1.73 10.20
C GLY A 150 -0.33 -2.16 8.78
N VAL A 151 0.50 -1.75 7.82
CA VAL A 151 0.32 -2.06 6.39
C VAL A 151 1.54 -2.81 5.88
N ILE A 152 1.32 -3.99 5.30
CA ILE A 152 2.39 -4.87 4.79
C ILE A 152 2.04 -5.20 3.34
N THR A 153 2.89 -4.82 2.39
CA THR A 153 2.55 -4.88 0.96
C THR A 153 3.56 -5.67 0.14
N PRO A 154 3.11 -6.30 -0.97
CA PRO A 154 3.93 -7.08 -1.86
C PRO A 154 4.72 -6.21 -2.84
N TRP A 155 5.41 -6.87 -3.76
CA TRP A 155 6.33 -6.28 -4.73
C TRP A 155 5.75 -6.14 -6.15
N ASN A 156 4.67 -6.85 -6.47
CA ASN A 156 4.17 -6.96 -7.85
C ASN A 156 3.42 -5.71 -8.36
N TRP A 157 2.77 -4.99 -7.45
CA TRP A 157 2.10 -3.71 -7.68
C TRP A 157 2.52 -2.73 -6.59
N PRO A 158 3.77 -2.23 -6.63
CA PRO A 158 4.38 -1.53 -5.50
C PRO A 158 3.82 -0.13 -5.25
N TYR A 159 2.98 0.39 -6.13
CA TYR A 159 2.26 1.65 -5.96
C TYR A 159 0.78 1.45 -5.62
N THR A 160 0.04 0.67 -6.42
CA THR A 160 -1.42 0.55 -6.24
C THR A 160 -1.78 -0.29 -5.02
N MET A 161 -1.11 -1.43 -4.78
CA MET A 161 -1.41 -2.25 -3.59
C MET A 161 -1.22 -1.50 -2.26
N PRO A 162 -0.14 -0.72 -2.05
CA PRO A 162 -0.07 0.16 -0.90
C PRO A 162 -1.21 1.19 -0.86
N ALA A 163 -1.54 1.83 -1.99
CA ALA A 163 -2.55 2.87 -2.03
C ALA A 163 -3.95 2.34 -1.67
N GLU A 164 -4.31 1.13 -2.09
CA GLU A 164 -5.56 0.46 -1.71
C GLU A 164 -5.73 0.32 -0.19
N LEU A 165 -4.64 0.25 0.56
CA LEU A 165 -4.64 0.10 2.01
C LEU A 165 -4.38 1.44 2.73
N LEU A 166 -3.40 2.22 2.26
CA LEU A 166 -2.97 3.46 2.90
C LEU A 166 -4.02 4.56 2.76
N ALA A 167 -4.51 4.80 1.52
CA ALA A 167 -5.40 5.92 1.25
C ALA A 167 -6.72 5.82 2.04
N PRO A 168 -7.47 4.69 2.03
CA PRO A 168 -8.70 4.58 2.82
C PRO A 168 -8.43 4.55 4.32
N ALA A 169 -7.33 3.96 4.80
CA ALA A 169 -6.99 3.99 6.21
C ALA A 169 -6.80 5.42 6.71
N LEU A 170 -6.04 6.24 5.98
CA LEU A 170 -5.79 7.66 6.29
C LEU A 170 -7.06 8.49 6.16
N ALA A 171 -7.80 8.33 5.07
CA ALA A 171 -9.05 9.03 4.81
C ALA A 171 -10.08 8.81 5.93
N CYS A 172 -10.14 7.61 6.51
CA CYS A 172 -10.98 7.26 7.66
C CYS A 172 -10.45 7.75 9.01
N GLY A 173 -9.31 8.46 9.05
CA GLY A 173 -8.73 9.06 10.25
C GLY A 173 -7.81 8.14 11.06
N ASN A 174 -7.36 7.02 10.49
CA ASN A 174 -6.32 6.20 11.08
C ASN A 174 -4.94 6.77 10.73
N THR A 175 -3.93 6.43 11.52
CA THR A 175 -2.51 6.61 11.18
C THR A 175 -1.93 5.29 10.72
N VAL A 176 -0.82 5.32 9.98
CA VAL A 176 -0.26 4.12 9.37
C VAL A 176 1.22 3.92 9.65
N VAL A 177 1.60 2.65 9.79
CA VAL A 177 2.99 2.19 9.73
C VAL A 177 3.06 1.16 8.60
N TRP A 178 3.80 1.49 7.57
CA TRP A 178 3.90 0.72 6.34
C TRP A 178 5.27 0.07 6.18
N THR A 179 5.29 -1.21 5.84
CA THR A 179 6.50 -1.91 5.38
C THR A 179 6.22 -2.54 4.01
N PRO A 180 7.01 -2.17 2.99
CA PRO A 180 6.91 -2.73 1.65
C PRO A 180 7.70 -4.03 1.55
N ALA A 181 7.53 -4.75 0.44
CA ALA A 181 8.45 -5.81 0.09
C ALA A 181 9.88 -5.25 -0.11
N PRO A 182 10.91 -5.92 0.41
CA PRO A 182 12.29 -5.44 0.27
C PRO A 182 12.77 -5.25 -1.16
N THR A 183 12.22 -6.02 -2.11
CA THR A 183 12.61 -6.01 -3.53
C THR A 183 12.11 -4.81 -4.33
N THR A 184 11.14 -4.05 -3.82
CA THR A 184 10.57 -2.86 -4.49
C THR A 184 10.52 -1.66 -3.54
N SER A 185 11.55 -1.53 -2.71
CA SER A 185 11.63 -0.47 -1.71
C SER A 185 11.91 0.91 -2.30
N VAL A 186 12.48 1.01 -3.52
CA VAL A 186 12.70 2.31 -4.18
C VAL A 186 11.36 2.93 -4.56
N CYS A 187 10.43 2.14 -5.11
CA CYS A 187 9.05 2.55 -5.36
C CYS A 187 8.36 3.03 -4.07
N ALA A 188 8.52 2.26 -2.98
CA ALA A 188 7.90 2.61 -1.72
C ALA A 188 8.41 3.94 -1.15
N VAL A 189 9.72 4.20 -1.24
CA VAL A 189 10.30 5.48 -0.83
C VAL A 189 9.79 6.61 -1.73
N ALA A 190 9.72 6.42 -3.05
CA ALA A 190 9.20 7.41 -3.98
C ALA A 190 7.72 7.77 -3.71
N LEU A 191 6.89 6.78 -3.34
CA LEU A 191 5.51 7.03 -2.92
C LEU A 191 5.45 7.76 -1.57
N ALA A 192 6.30 7.39 -0.61
CA ALA A 192 6.40 8.10 0.67
C ALA A 192 6.86 9.55 0.49
N GLU A 193 7.74 9.84 -0.47
CA GLU A 193 8.13 11.20 -0.85
C GLU A 193 6.91 12.01 -1.35
N CYS A 194 6.02 11.40 -2.15
CA CYS A 194 4.79 12.07 -2.58
C CYS A 194 3.89 12.43 -1.39
N MET A 195 3.76 11.52 -0.42
CA MET A 195 2.97 11.78 0.78
C MET A 195 3.59 12.86 1.67
N ALA A 196 4.92 12.89 1.79
CA ALA A 196 5.62 13.95 2.52
C ALA A 196 5.50 15.32 1.83
N GLU A 197 5.62 15.37 0.49
CA GLU A 197 5.44 16.59 -0.30
C GLU A 197 4.01 17.14 -0.20
N ALA A 198 3.00 16.29 -0.02
CA ALA A 198 1.61 16.67 0.21
C ALA A 198 1.35 17.22 1.63
N ASP A 199 2.38 17.41 2.43
CA ASP A 199 2.33 17.98 3.77
C ASP A 199 1.34 17.25 4.70
N LEU A 200 1.43 15.91 4.73
CA LEU A 200 0.77 15.13 5.77
C LEU A 200 1.44 15.40 7.13
N PRO A 201 0.66 15.53 8.22
CA PRO A 201 1.26 15.80 9.53
C PRO A 201 2.27 14.74 9.94
N PRO A 202 3.37 15.11 10.64
CA PRO A 202 4.36 14.18 11.15
C PRO A 202 3.73 12.99 11.89
N GLY A 203 4.22 11.78 11.65
CA GLY A 203 3.74 10.57 12.29
C GLY A 203 2.42 9.98 11.73
N VAL A 204 1.68 10.71 10.89
CA VAL A 204 0.45 10.19 10.25
C VAL A 204 0.78 9.03 9.31
N VAL A 205 1.87 9.15 8.56
CA VAL A 205 2.45 8.09 7.72
C VAL A 205 3.87 7.82 8.19
N ASN A 206 4.18 6.53 8.34
CA ASN A 206 5.53 6.08 8.65
C ASN A 206 5.88 4.91 7.72
N LEU A 207 7.02 5.01 7.04
CA LEU A 207 7.58 3.97 6.18
C LEU A 207 8.81 3.36 6.85
N VAL A 208 8.77 2.05 7.08
CA VAL A 208 9.91 1.28 7.60
C VAL A 208 10.26 0.18 6.63
N THR A 209 11.41 0.28 5.99
CA THR A 209 11.97 -0.76 5.11
C THR A 209 12.75 -1.78 5.91
N GLY A 210 12.84 -3.02 5.45
CA GLY A 210 13.61 -4.07 6.11
C GLY A 210 13.01 -5.46 5.94
N PRO A 211 13.60 -6.48 6.57
CA PRO A 211 13.13 -7.85 6.49
C PRO A 211 11.73 -8.01 7.07
N GLY A 212 10.81 -8.64 6.29
CA GLY A 212 9.44 -8.87 6.74
C GLY A 212 9.32 -9.72 8.02
N ALA A 213 10.28 -10.63 8.25
CA ALA A 213 10.34 -11.44 9.47
C ALA A 213 10.65 -10.64 10.74
N GLU A 214 11.19 -9.42 10.61
CA GLU A 214 11.48 -8.50 11.72
C GLU A 214 10.49 -7.35 11.76
N VAL A 215 10.49 -6.52 10.71
CA VAL A 215 9.66 -5.32 10.65
C VAL A 215 8.17 -5.68 10.52
N GLY A 216 7.84 -6.57 9.58
CA GLY A 216 6.45 -6.98 9.35
C GLY A 216 5.86 -7.75 10.53
N ASP A 217 6.63 -8.66 11.14
CA ASP A 217 6.21 -9.41 12.32
C ASP A 217 5.98 -8.48 13.52
N GLU A 218 6.88 -7.51 13.76
CA GLU A 218 6.71 -6.51 14.81
C GLU A 218 5.45 -5.68 14.57
N ILE A 219 5.23 -5.15 13.36
CA ILE A 219 4.03 -4.40 13.00
C ILE A 219 2.76 -5.22 13.27
N ALA A 220 2.77 -6.51 12.92
CA ALA A 220 1.62 -7.39 13.11
C ALA A 220 1.34 -7.67 14.59
N ARG A 221 2.36 -7.93 15.41
CA ARG A 221 2.23 -8.34 16.81
C ARG A 221 2.07 -7.17 17.79
N ASN A 222 2.70 -6.04 17.52
CA ASN A 222 2.82 -4.94 18.46
C ASN A 222 1.45 -4.45 18.96
N PRO A 223 1.20 -4.34 20.27
CA PRO A 223 -0.10 -3.90 20.82
C PRO A 223 -0.46 -2.45 20.45
N GLY A 224 0.52 -1.64 20.04
CA GLY A 224 0.30 -0.28 19.52
C GLY A 224 -0.40 -0.24 18.16
N THR A 225 -0.34 -1.30 17.36
CA THR A 225 -1.12 -1.46 16.14
C THR A 225 -2.51 -1.99 16.45
N ARG A 226 -3.57 -1.35 15.97
CA ARG A 226 -4.98 -1.69 16.24
C ARG A 226 -5.65 -2.47 15.13
N ALA A 227 -5.11 -2.39 13.92
CA ALA A 227 -5.51 -3.18 12.77
C ALA A 227 -4.28 -3.52 11.94
N VAL A 228 -4.36 -4.58 11.15
CA VAL A 228 -3.29 -4.99 10.22
C VAL A 228 -3.91 -5.25 8.85
N ALA A 229 -3.35 -4.62 7.83
CA ALA A 229 -3.68 -4.83 6.44
C ALA A 229 -2.48 -5.47 5.73
N PHE A 230 -2.72 -6.54 5.04
CA PHE A 230 -1.69 -7.35 4.37
C PHE A 230 -2.15 -7.74 2.97
N ILE A 231 -1.26 -7.58 2.01
CA ILE A 231 -1.39 -8.16 0.68
C ILE A 231 -0.11 -8.95 0.39
N GLY A 232 -0.21 -10.20 -0.06
CA GLY A 232 0.95 -11.00 -0.38
C GLY A 232 0.67 -12.50 -0.51
N SER A 233 1.69 -13.33 -0.31
CA SER A 233 1.55 -14.78 -0.46
C SER A 233 0.66 -15.41 0.62
N THR A 234 -0.06 -16.48 0.26
CA THR A 234 -0.92 -17.21 1.19
C THR A 234 -0.19 -17.74 2.45
N PRO A 235 1.03 -18.29 2.38
CA PRO A 235 1.76 -18.69 3.58
C PRO A 235 2.04 -17.51 4.52
N THR A 236 2.49 -16.38 3.97
CA THR A 236 2.77 -15.17 4.76
C THR A 236 1.49 -14.57 5.35
N GLY A 237 0.39 -14.52 4.58
CA GLY A 237 -0.90 -14.04 5.07
C GLY A 237 -1.41 -14.82 6.28
N ARG A 238 -1.25 -16.16 6.29
CA ARG A 238 -1.57 -17.00 7.44
C ARG A 238 -0.71 -16.67 8.67
N MET A 239 0.59 -16.41 8.47
CA MET A 239 1.49 -15.99 9.56
C MET A 239 1.08 -14.63 10.12
N VAL A 240 0.80 -13.65 9.25
CA VAL A 240 0.35 -12.31 9.65
C VAL A 240 -0.99 -12.39 10.39
N ALA A 241 -1.96 -13.17 9.91
CA ALA A 241 -3.25 -13.38 10.58
C ALA A 241 -3.07 -13.94 12.00
N SER A 242 -2.17 -14.92 12.15
CA SER A 242 -1.84 -15.49 13.47
C SER A 242 -1.14 -14.46 14.37
N ALA A 243 -0.19 -13.70 13.84
CA ALA A 243 0.54 -12.67 14.58
C ALA A 243 -0.38 -11.53 15.03
N ALA A 244 -1.37 -11.17 14.22
CA ALA A 244 -2.37 -10.13 14.49
C ALA A 244 -3.59 -10.61 15.27
N ALA A 245 -3.54 -11.79 15.89
CA ALA A 245 -4.68 -12.35 16.63
C ALA A 245 -5.28 -11.35 17.64
N GLY A 246 -6.61 -11.19 17.60
CA GLY A 246 -7.33 -10.23 18.46
C GLY A 246 -7.42 -8.80 17.89
N LYS A 247 -6.78 -8.49 16.76
CA LYS A 247 -6.89 -7.24 16.03
C LYS A 247 -7.87 -7.35 14.86
N ALA A 248 -8.30 -6.22 14.31
CA ALA A 248 -8.94 -6.22 12.99
C ALA A 248 -7.89 -6.53 11.92
N VAL A 249 -8.26 -7.35 10.94
CA VAL A 249 -7.37 -7.70 9.83
C VAL A 249 -8.09 -7.54 8.49
N VAL A 250 -7.34 -7.05 7.50
CA VAL A 250 -7.69 -7.10 6.07
C VAL A 250 -6.56 -7.87 5.41
N ILE A 251 -6.85 -9.03 4.84
CA ILE A 251 -5.83 -9.93 4.30
C ILE A 251 -6.23 -10.36 2.90
N GLU A 252 -5.42 -9.93 1.94
CA GLU A 252 -5.49 -10.34 0.55
C GLU A 252 -4.33 -11.28 0.23
N MET A 253 -4.62 -12.37 -0.48
CA MET A 253 -3.63 -13.42 -0.78
C MET A 253 -3.71 -13.81 -2.26
N GLY A 254 -2.83 -14.71 -2.68
CA GLY A 254 -2.80 -15.21 -4.05
C GLY A 254 -4.10 -15.91 -4.46
N GLY A 255 -4.34 -15.91 -5.76
CA GLY A 255 -5.50 -16.50 -6.39
C GLY A 255 -5.18 -17.71 -7.27
N ASN A 256 -6.17 -18.11 -8.05
CA ASN A 256 -6.10 -19.10 -9.13
C ASN A 256 -7.29 -18.86 -10.06
N GLY A 257 -7.28 -17.69 -10.74
CA GLY A 257 -8.41 -17.16 -11.51
C GLY A 257 -8.78 -18.04 -12.70
N PRO A 258 -10.04 -18.47 -12.87
CA PRO A 258 -10.48 -19.13 -14.09
C PRO A 258 -10.83 -18.10 -15.17
N VAL A 259 -10.39 -18.36 -16.41
CA VAL A 259 -10.91 -17.73 -17.61
C VAL A 259 -11.83 -18.77 -18.29
N VAL A 260 -13.09 -18.42 -18.49
CA VAL A 260 -14.08 -19.33 -19.07
C VAL A 260 -14.48 -18.86 -20.46
N VAL A 261 -14.28 -19.71 -21.47
CA VAL A 261 -14.68 -19.46 -22.87
C VAL A 261 -15.83 -20.39 -23.20
N MET A 262 -17.03 -19.80 -23.39
CA MET A 262 -18.26 -20.55 -23.73
C MET A 262 -18.36 -20.80 -25.24
N ASP A 263 -19.29 -21.64 -25.67
CA ASP A 263 -19.49 -22.06 -27.06
C ASP A 263 -19.97 -20.93 -27.99
N ASP A 264 -20.57 -19.90 -27.45
CA ASP A 264 -21.03 -18.70 -28.17
C ASP A 264 -20.00 -17.55 -28.17
N ALA A 265 -18.79 -17.77 -27.63
CA ALA A 265 -17.76 -16.73 -27.53
C ALA A 265 -17.19 -16.37 -28.91
N ASP A 266 -16.91 -15.08 -29.11
CA ASP A 266 -16.04 -14.59 -30.18
C ASP A 266 -14.60 -15.01 -29.88
N ILE A 267 -14.06 -15.95 -30.64
CA ILE A 267 -12.77 -16.57 -30.36
C ILE A 267 -11.61 -15.57 -30.42
N ASP A 268 -11.62 -14.62 -31.37
CA ASP A 268 -10.54 -13.66 -31.51
C ASP A 268 -10.50 -12.73 -30.28
N LYS A 269 -11.64 -12.23 -29.83
CA LYS A 269 -11.74 -11.44 -28.60
C LYS A 269 -11.40 -12.25 -27.35
N ALA A 270 -11.81 -13.53 -27.31
CA ALA A 270 -11.48 -14.41 -26.18
C ALA A 270 -9.96 -14.63 -26.08
N VAL A 271 -9.26 -14.77 -27.20
CA VAL A 271 -7.78 -14.85 -27.23
C VAL A 271 -7.14 -13.58 -26.71
N GLU A 272 -7.54 -12.41 -27.23
CA GLU A 272 -6.99 -11.11 -26.79
C GLU A 272 -7.20 -10.90 -25.28
N ALA A 273 -8.44 -11.12 -24.80
CA ALA A 273 -8.78 -10.97 -23.39
C ALA A 273 -8.02 -11.97 -22.48
N THR A 274 -7.87 -13.22 -22.94
CA THR A 274 -7.14 -14.26 -22.22
C THR A 274 -5.66 -13.92 -22.10
N VAL A 275 -5.03 -13.49 -23.20
CA VAL A 275 -3.62 -13.08 -23.19
C VAL A 275 -3.42 -11.90 -22.24
N ALA A 276 -4.27 -10.88 -22.30
CA ALA A 276 -4.20 -9.74 -21.41
C ALA A 276 -4.36 -10.16 -19.94
N ALA A 277 -5.36 -11.01 -19.64
CA ALA A 277 -5.61 -11.46 -18.27
C ALA A 277 -4.50 -12.36 -17.70
N CYS A 278 -3.90 -13.22 -18.54
CA CYS A 278 -2.90 -14.19 -18.07
C CYS A 278 -1.49 -13.60 -17.94
N PHE A 279 -1.16 -12.58 -18.73
CA PHE A 279 0.22 -12.08 -18.84
C PHE A 279 0.43 -10.65 -18.32
N LEU A 280 -0.62 -10.00 -17.82
CA LEU A 280 -0.47 -8.71 -17.11
C LEU A 280 0.53 -8.85 -15.97
N CYS A 281 1.48 -7.91 -15.87
CA CYS A 281 2.59 -7.97 -14.90
C CYS A 281 3.38 -9.30 -15.00
N ALA A 282 3.56 -9.84 -16.22
CA ALA A 282 4.15 -11.15 -16.48
C ALA A 282 3.45 -12.32 -15.75
N GLY A 283 2.14 -12.22 -15.52
CA GLY A 283 1.34 -13.19 -14.75
C GLY A 283 1.51 -13.10 -13.23
N GLN A 284 2.23 -12.12 -12.74
CA GLN A 284 2.51 -11.91 -11.31
C GLN A 284 1.40 -11.13 -10.60
N SER A 285 0.14 -11.46 -10.87
CA SER A 285 -1.03 -10.80 -10.31
C SER A 285 -1.94 -11.80 -9.60
N CYS A 286 -2.49 -11.41 -8.45
CA CYS A 286 -3.49 -12.20 -7.72
C CYS A 286 -4.78 -12.38 -8.53
N THR A 287 -5.03 -11.52 -9.51
CA THR A 287 -6.18 -11.54 -10.42
C THR A 287 -5.87 -12.15 -11.78
N ALA A 288 -4.64 -12.65 -12.00
CA ALA A 288 -4.27 -13.26 -13.28
C ALA A 288 -5.15 -14.47 -13.63
N GLY A 289 -5.40 -14.64 -14.92
CA GLY A 289 -6.04 -15.85 -15.46
C GLY A 289 -5.07 -17.02 -15.43
N GLU A 290 -5.19 -17.91 -14.45
CA GLU A 290 -4.27 -19.04 -14.27
C GLU A 290 -4.81 -20.35 -14.82
N ARG A 291 -6.11 -20.41 -15.12
CA ARG A 291 -6.76 -21.60 -15.68
C ARG A 291 -7.70 -21.20 -16.81
N LEU A 292 -7.45 -21.72 -18.00
CA LEU A 292 -8.30 -21.53 -19.16
C LEU A 292 -9.25 -22.74 -19.31
N LEU A 293 -10.54 -22.50 -19.19
CA LEU A 293 -11.60 -23.49 -19.35
C LEU A 293 -12.35 -23.17 -20.65
N VAL A 294 -12.21 -24.03 -21.65
CA VAL A 294 -12.82 -23.87 -22.98
C VAL A 294 -13.87 -24.90 -23.18
N HIS A 295 -15.05 -24.46 -23.67
CA HIS A 295 -16.14 -25.36 -24.08
C HIS A 295 -15.76 -26.26 -25.23
#